data_8eb29c2e68ff649de78c6812c6a79879
#
_entry.id   8eb29c2e68ff649de78c6812c6a79879
#
_cell.length_a   1.000
_cell.length_b   1.000
_cell.length_c   1.000
_cell.angle_alpha   90.00
_cell.angle_beta   90.00
_cell.angle_gamma   90.00
#
_symmetry.space_group_name_H-M   'P 1'
#
loop_
_entity.id
_entity.type
_entity.pdbx_description
1 polymer ?
#
loop_
_entity_poly.entity_id
_entity_poly.type
_entity_poly.pdbx_seq_one_letter_code
_entity_poly.pdbx_strand_id
1 'polypeptide(L)'
;VGILTNILYKNNIKAVLDDEKSINLGTVYESVVASELKAHGYNLFYYDNKANGEVDFLIDDYNNLSVVPLEIKSGKDYTIHSAINKFLSNKDYNVKKGYVLSNERKIFEKDNVIYLPIYMIMFF
;
A
#
# COMPACT_ATOMS: atom_id res chain seq x y z
N VAL A 1 -10.60 4.48 11.36
CA VAL A 1 -10.07 5.52 10.46
C VAL A 1 -10.62 6.89 10.80
N GLY A 2 -11.91 7.02 11.00
CA GLY A 2 -12.53 8.29 11.41
C GLY A 2 -11.96 8.85 12.71
N ILE A 3 -11.73 8.00 13.72
CA ILE A 3 -11.11 8.39 14.99
C ILE A 3 -9.66 8.83 14.78
N LEU A 4 -8.89 8.10 14.01
CA LEU A 4 -7.50 8.44 13.70
C LEU A 4 -7.40 9.79 12.98
N THR A 5 -8.23 10.01 11.97
CA THR A 5 -8.28 11.26 11.21
C THR A 5 -8.66 12.43 12.10
N ASN A 6 -9.63 12.26 12.99
CA ASN A 6 -10.06 13.30 13.94
C ASN A 6 -8.95 13.66 14.93
N ILE A 7 -8.22 12.66 15.44
CA ILE A 7 -7.09 12.89 16.35
C ILE A 7 -5.96 13.63 15.64
N LEU A 8 -5.58 13.21 14.43
CA LEU A 8 -4.43 13.75 13.72
C LEU A 8 -4.70 15.13 13.12
N TYR A 9 -5.90 15.37 12.61
CA TYR A 9 -6.21 16.56 11.82
C TYR A 9 -7.24 17.51 12.44
N LYS A 10 -7.66 17.23 13.67
CA LYS A 10 -8.51 18.13 14.49
C LYS A 10 -9.72 18.69 13.73
N ASN A 11 -10.48 17.83 13.10
CA ASN A 11 -11.66 18.18 12.31
C ASN A 11 -11.41 19.05 11.07
N ASN A 12 -10.19 19.16 10.61
CA ASN A 12 -9.90 19.85 9.35
C ASN A 12 -10.31 19.01 8.13
N ILE A 13 -11.61 18.77 8.03
CA ILE A 13 -12.21 17.88 7.03
C ILE A 13 -11.91 18.34 5.61
N LYS A 14 -11.96 19.67 5.36
CA LYS A 14 -11.70 20.19 4.02
C LYS A 14 -10.29 19.86 3.54
N ALA A 15 -9.28 20.10 4.37
CA ALA A 15 -7.90 19.80 4.01
C ALA A 15 -7.67 18.29 3.75
N VAL A 16 -8.33 17.43 4.55
CA VAL A 16 -8.27 15.98 4.36
C VAL A 16 -8.94 15.58 3.04
N LEU A 17 -10.10 16.13 2.73
CA LEU A 17 -10.83 15.84 1.49
C LEU A 17 -10.10 16.36 0.25
N ASP A 18 -9.46 17.52 0.35
CA ASP A 18 -8.69 18.13 -0.74
C ASP A 18 -7.30 17.50 -0.91
N ASP A 19 -6.93 16.55 -0.05
CA ASP A 19 -5.64 15.84 -0.06
C ASP A 19 -4.45 16.82 -0.13
N GLU A 20 -4.47 17.83 0.71
CA GLU A 20 -3.43 18.86 0.71
C GLU A 20 -2.07 18.28 1.10
N LYS A 21 -0.99 18.73 0.42
CA LYS A 21 0.38 18.24 0.62
C LYS A 21 0.92 18.44 2.03
N SER A 22 0.40 19.43 2.75
CA SER A 22 0.78 19.72 4.14
C SER A 22 0.24 18.68 5.13
N ILE A 23 -0.70 17.84 4.69
CA ILE A 23 -1.32 16.79 5.48
C ILE A 23 -0.73 15.44 5.08
N ASN A 24 -0.09 14.78 6.05
CA ASN A 24 0.42 13.43 5.83
C ASN A 24 -0.71 12.41 5.99
N LEU A 25 -1.29 12.01 4.89
CA LEU A 25 -2.35 10.99 4.85
C LEU A 25 -1.80 9.55 4.75
N GLY A 26 -0.49 9.38 4.60
CA GLY A 26 0.13 8.06 4.43
C GLY A 26 -0.27 7.09 5.54
N THR A 27 -0.09 7.49 6.80
CA THR A 27 -0.47 6.68 7.97
C THR A 27 -1.96 6.34 8.01
N VAL A 28 -2.83 7.27 7.60
CA VAL A 28 -4.27 7.03 7.52
C VAL A 28 -4.58 5.98 6.47
N TYR A 29 -3.99 6.10 5.29
CA TYR A 29 -4.19 5.14 4.19
C TYR A 29 -3.65 3.75 4.55
N GLU A 30 -2.48 3.67 5.17
CA GLU A 30 -1.94 2.39 5.66
C GLU A 30 -2.88 1.74 6.68
N SER A 31 -3.44 2.51 7.60
CA SER A 31 -4.40 2.02 8.60
C SER A 31 -5.68 1.50 7.95
N VAL A 32 -6.20 2.19 6.92
CA VAL A 32 -7.37 1.73 6.15
C VAL A 32 -7.07 0.39 5.48
N VAL A 33 -5.96 0.30 4.77
CA VAL A 33 -5.55 -0.92 4.06
C VAL A 33 -5.36 -2.08 5.04
N ALA A 34 -4.67 -1.86 6.15
CA ALA A 34 -4.48 -2.88 7.18
C ALA A 34 -5.80 -3.38 7.75
N SER A 35 -6.73 -2.48 8.05
CA SER A 35 -8.06 -2.82 8.59
C SER A 35 -8.87 -3.64 7.60
N GLU A 36 -8.89 -3.26 6.33
CA GLU A 36 -9.62 -3.98 5.28
C GLU A 36 -9.02 -5.37 5.04
N LEU A 37 -7.70 -5.48 4.92
CA LEU A 37 -7.04 -6.77 4.72
C LEU A 37 -7.31 -7.73 5.89
N LYS A 38 -7.25 -7.25 7.13
CA LYS A 38 -7.61 -8.05 8.30
C LYS A 38 -9.08 -8.47 8.30
N ALA A 39 -9.97 -7.58 7.92
CA ALA A 39 -11.40 -7.88 7.80
C ALA A 39 -11.69 -8.95 6.75
N HIS A 40 -10.86 -9.02 5.70
CA HIS A 40 -10.95 -10.03 4.66
C HIS A 40 -10.21 -11.34 4.99
N GLY A 41 -9.63 -11.45 6.19
CA GLY A 41 -8.99 -12.67 6.67
C GLY A 41 -7.51 -12.82 6.31
N TYR A 42 -6.86 -11.78 5.77
CA TYR A 42 -5.43 -11.83 5.48
C TYR A 42 -4.59 -11.71 6.74
N ASN A 43 -3.52 -12.47 6.78
CA ASN A 43 -2.42 -12.26 7.72
C ASN A 43 -1.49 -11.19 7.15
N LEU A 44 -1.16 -10.18 7.96
CA LEU A 44 -0.30 -9.09 7.54
C LEU A 44 1.11 -9.30 8.06
N PHE A 45 2.07 -9.19 7.16
CA PHE A 45 3.50 -9.21 7.47
C PHE A 45 4.13 -7.91 7.01
N TYR A 46 5.24 -7.55 7.62
CA TYR A 46 6.01 -6.37 7.27
C TYR A 46 7.38 -6.80 6.74
N TYR A 47 7.91 -6.01 5.82
CA TYR A 47 9.25 -6.23 5.32
C TYR A 47 10.08 -4.96 5.49
N ASP A 48 11.14 -5.08 6.27
CA ASP A 48 12.12 -4.03 6.47
C ASP A 48 13.51 -4.62 6.32
N ASN A 49 14.27 -4.10 5.37
CA ASN A 49 15.63 -4.54 5.11
C ASN A 49 16.53 -3.33 4.88
N LYS A 50 17.58 -3.20 5.67
CA LYS A 50 18.51 -2.06 5.60
C LYS A 50 19.10 -1.83 4.21
N ALA A 51 19.33 -2.89 3.45
CA ALA A 51 19.89 -2.80 2.10
C ALA A 51 18.85 -2.55 1.00
N ASN A 52 17.63 -3.09 1.18
CA ASN A 52 16.61 -3.13 0.12
C ASN A 52 15.43 -2.18 0.38
N GLY A 53 15.33 -1.64 1.58
CA GLY A 53 14.26 -0.73 1.98
C GLY A 53 13.09 -1.44 2.65
N GLU A 54 11.99 -0.71 2.80
CA GLU A 54 10.78 -1.14 3.51
C GLU A 54 9.63 -1.30 2.52
N VAL A 55 8.88 -2.39 2.66
CA VAL A 55 7.59 -2.62 1.98
C VAL A 55 6.50 -2.59 3.03
N ASP A 56 5.44 -1.82 2.79
CA ASP A 56 4.41 -1.55 3.80
C ASP A 56 3.75 -2.83 4.33
N PHE A 57 3.31 -3.72 3.42
CA PHE A 57 2.68 -4.98 3.79
C PHE A 57 3.08 -6.12 2.87
N LEU A 58 3.12 -7.32 3.44
CA LEU A 58 3.16 -8.59 2.71
C LEU A 58 1.91 -9.38 3.07
N ILE A 59 1.25 -9.96 2.08
CA ILE A 59 0.14 -10.88 2.27
C ILE A 59 0.46 -12.23 1.61
N ASP A 60 -0.17 -13.29 2.10
CA ASP A 60 0.01 -14.62 1.53
C ASP A 60 -0.65 -14.74 0.15
N ASP A 61 0.04 -15.39 -0.76
CA ASP A 61 -0.48 -15.84 -2.05
C ASP A 61 -0.55 -17.37 -2.04
N TYR A 62 -1.69 -17.90 -1.64
CA TYR A 62 -1.88 -19.35 -1.52
C TYR A 62 -1.85 -20.08 -2.87
N ASN A 63 -2.22 -19.40 -3.95
CA ASN A 63 -2.24 -20.00 -5.28
C ASN A 63 -0.84 -20.26 -5.83
N ASN A 64 0.09 -19.35 -5.55
CA ASN A 64 1.47 -19.43 -6.00
C ASN A 64 2.45 -19.88 -4.92
N LEU A 65 1.97 -20.19 -3.72
CA LEU A 65 2.78 -20.55 -2.56
C LEU A 65 3.89 -19.51 -2.29
N SER A 66 3.50 -18.25 -2.32
CA SER A 66 4.40 -17.12 -2.23
C SER A 66 3.76 -16.00 -1.41
N VAL A 67 4.37 -14.83 -1.45
CA VAL A 67 3.83 -13.60 -0.85
C VAL A 67 3.61 -12.53 -1.92
N VAL A 68 2.73 -11.59 -1.62
CA VAL A 68 2.46 -10.43 -2.48
C VAL A 68 2.80 -9.18 -1.70
N PRO A 69 3.77 -8.38 -2.14
CA PRO A 69 4.08 -7.10 -1.53
C PRO A 69 3.04 -6.04 -1.94
N LEU A 70 2.64 -5.23 -0.95
CA LEU A 70 1.77 -4.07 -1.14
C LEU A 70 2.48 -2.82 -0.62
N GLU A 71 2.41 -1.75 -1.39
CA GLU A 71 2.92 -0.45 -1.01
C GLU A 71 1.83 0.60 -1.18
N ILE A 72 1.72 1.52 -0.22
CA ILE A 72 0.73 2.58 -0.21
C ILE A 72 1.43 3.92 -0.49
N LYS A 73 0.97 4.63 -1.49
CA LYS A 73 1.51 5.92 -1.90
C LYS A 73 0.42 7.00 -1.87
N SER A 74 0.61 7.99 -1.03
CA SER A 74 -0.34 9.11 -0.87
C SER A 74 -0.05 10.34 -1.73
N GLY A 75 1.02 10.30 -2.54
CA GLY A 75 1.46 11.44 -3.36
C GLY A 75 1.39 11.17 -4.86
N LYS A 76 1.88 12.15 -5.63
CA LYS A 76 1.93 12.05 -7.10
C LYS A 76 3.01 11.10 -7.61
N ASP A 77 4.03 10.84 -6.80
CA ASP A 77 5.16 9.98 -7.17
C ASP A 77 4.92 8.50 -6.87
N TYR A 78 3.69 8.06 -7.05
CA TYR A 78 3.26 6.69 -6.73
C TYR A 78 3.91 5.62 -7.60
N THR A 79 4.53 6.00 -8.71
CA THR A 79 5.28 5.08 -9.57
C THR A 79 6.73 4.88 -9.14
N ILE A 80 7.19 5.62 -8.12
CA ILE A 80 8.56 5.51 -7.59
C ILE A 80 8.52 4.62 -6.34
N HIS A 81 8.98 3.38 -6.47
CA HIS A 81 8.91 2.37 -5.41
C HIS A 81 10.11 1.40 -5.49
N SER A 82 11.26 1.88 -5.07
CA SER A 82 12.50 1.10 -5.19
C SER A 82 12.49 -0.19 -4.36
N ALA A 83 11.85 -0.19 -3.20
CA ALA A 83 11.80 -1.34 -2.31
C ALA A 83 10.99 -2.50 -2.92
N ILE A 84 9.81 -2.22 -3.46
CA ILE A 84 8.97 -3.25 -4.10
C ILE A 84 9.65 -3.82 -5.35
N ASN A 85 10.34 -2.97 -6.13
CA ASN A 85 11.10 -3.42 -7.30
C ASN A 85 12.24 -4.36 -6.91
N LYS A 86 13.00 -4.03 -5.86
CA LYS A 86 14.06 -4.89 -5.34
C LYS A 86 13.50 -6.20 -4.78
N PHE A 87 12.37 -6.15 -4.11
CA PHE A 87 11.68 -7.32 -3.59
C PHE A 87 11.26 -8.27 -4.72
N LEU A 88 10.65 -7.75 -5.78
CA LEU A 88 10.22 -8.52 -6.95
C LEU A 88 11.39 -9.11 -7.73
N SER A 89 12.53 -8.43 -7.79
CA SER A 89 13.71 -8.89 -8.51
C SER A 89 14.51 -9.95 -7.77
N ASN A 90 14.24 -10.16 -6.48
CA ASN A 90 14.94 -11.16 -5.69
C ASN A 90 14.43 -12.56 -6.03
N LYS A 91 15.27 -13.34 -6.70
CA LYS A 91 14.94 -14.70 -7.15
C LYS A 91 14.63 -15.68 -6.02
N ASP A 92 15.19 -15.44 -4.84
CA ASP A 92 15.00 -16.33 -3.68
C ASP A 92 13.59 -16.22 -3.10
N TYR A 93 12.90 -15.10 -3.32
CA TYR A 93 11.54 -14.88 -2.82
C TYR A 93 10.46 -15.45 -3.74
N ASN A 94 10.76 -15.69 -5.01
CA ASN A 94 9.83 -16.23 -6.00
C ASN A 94 8.49 -15.48 -6.07
N VAL A 95 8.53 -14.15 -5.96
CA VAL A 95 7.36 -13.28 -6.00
C VAL A 95 6.98 -12.98 -7.44
N LYS A 96 5.72 -13.16 -7.80
CA LYS A 96 5.24 -13.02 -9.18
C LYS A 96 4.76 -11.62 -9.50
N LYS A 97 4.15 -10.94 -8.54
CA LYS A 97 3.55 -9.61 -8.70
C LYS A 97 3.55 -8.85 -7.39
N GLY A 98 3.42 -7.54 -7.48
CA GLY A 98 3.20 -6.64 -6.35
C GLY A 98 2.10 -5.64 -6.65
N TYR A 99 1.61 -4.97 -5.64
CA TYR A 99 0.59 -3.93 -5.76
C TYR A 99 1.08 -2.61 -5.19
N VAL A 100 0.76 -1.53 -5.90
CA VAL A 100 0.88 -0.16 -5.40
C VAL A 100 -0.52 0.43 -5.34
N LEU A 101 -0.94 0.81 -4.15
CA LEU A 101 -2.22 1.47 -3.89
C LEU A 101 -1.99 2.97 -3.72
N SER A 102 -2.73 3.77 -4.45
CA SER A 102 -2.59 5.22 -4.42
C SER A 102 -3.95 5.91 -4.49
N ASN A 103 -3.96 7.23 -4.32
CA ASN A 103 -5.17 8.04 -4.52
C ASN A 103 -5.42 8.41 -5.99
N GLU A 104 -4.61 7.92 -6.91
CA GLU A 104 -4.89 8.01 -8.36
C GLU A 104 -5.98 7.03 -8.76
N ARG A 105 -6.75 7.40 -9.79
CA ARG A 105 -7.88 6.59 -10.26
C ARG A 105 -7.53 5.59 -11.37
N LYS A 106 -6.30 5.66 -11.90
CA LYS A 106 -5.87 4.81 -13.00
C LYS A 106 -5.51 3.42 -12.51
N ILE A 107 -5.90 2.42 -13.28
CA ILE A 107 -5.53 1.02 -13.08
C ILE A 107 -4.65 0.62 -14.25
N PHE A 108 -3.44 0.17 -13.96
CA PHE A 108 -2.51 -0.33 -14.98
C PHE A 108 -1.47 -1.26 -14.36
N GLU A 109 -0.79 -2.00 -15.21
CA GLU A 109 0.32 -2.87 -14.81
C GLU A 109 1.59 -2.47 -15.54
N LYS A 110 2.70 -2.47 -14.84
CA LYS A 110 4.03 -2.24 -15.38
C LYS A 110 5.07 -3.00 -14.55
N ASP A 111 5.96 -3.74 -15.22
CA ASP A 111 7.07 -4.46 -14.59
C ASP A 111 6.65 -5.39 -13.43
N ASN A 112 5.53 -6.10 -13.61
CA ASN A 112 4.89 -6.98 -12.62
C ASN A 112 4.36 -6.26 -11.37
N VAL A 113 4.20 -4.94 -11.44
CA VAL A 113 3.54 -4.13 -10.42
C VAL A 113 2.19 -3.68 -10.95
N ILE A 114 1.14 -3.96 -10.18
CA ILE A 114 -0.23 -3.57 -10.49
C ILE A 114 -0.55 -2.32 -9.68
N TYR A 115 -0.91 -1.25 -10.37
CA TYR A 115 -1.27 0.04 -9.77
C TYR A 115 -2.78 0.13 -9.67
N LEU A 116 -3.27 0.33 -8.45
CA LEU A 116 -4.70 0.39 -8.14
C LEU A 116 -5.04 1.64 -7.32
N PRO A 117 -6.24 2.20 -7.51
CA PRO A 117 -6.78 3.14 -6.54
C PRO A 117 -6.91 2.49 -5.15
N ILE A 118 -6.66 3.25 -4.09
CA ILE A 118 -6.67 2.72 -2.73
C ILE A 118 -8.02 2.09 -2.33
N TYR A 119 -9.13 2.61 -2.86
CA TYR A 119 -10.46 2.05 -2.56
C TYR A 119 -10.66 0.63 -3.10
N MET A 120 -9.83 0.19 -4.06
CA MET A 120 -9.88 -1.18 -4.59
C MET A 120 -9.48 -2.24 -3.57
N ILE A 121 -8.92 -1.84 -2.42
CA ILE A 121 -8.60 -2.77 -1.33
C ILE A 121 -9.84 -3.52 -0.82
N MET A 122 -11.01 -2.95 -0.96
CA MET A 122 -12.27 -3.60 -0.56
C MET A 122 -12.59 -4.85 -1.38
N PHE A 123 -11.93 -5.05 -2.51
CA PHE A 123 -12.10 -6.22 -3.39
C PHE A 123 -11.01 -7.30 -3.24
N PHE A 124 -10.07 -7.11 -2.34
CA PHE A 124 -8.99 -8.07 -2.09
C PHE A 124 -9.47 -9.32 -1.36
#